data_58e0362fcc8816d48abf6fc120922de9
#
_entry.id   58e0362fcc8816d48abf6fc120922de9
#
_cell.length_a   1.000
_cell.length_b   1.000
_cell.length_c   1.000
_cell.angle_alpha   90.00
_cell.angle_beta   90.00
_cell.angle_gamma   90.00
#
_symmetry.space_group_name_H-M   'P 1'
#
loop_
_entity.id
_entity.type
_entity.pdbx_description
1 polymer ?
#
loop_
_entity_poly.entity_id
_entity_poly.type
_entity_poly.pdbx_seq_one_letter_code
_entity_poly.pdbx_strand_id
1 'polypeptide(L)'
;MFSVDFGYPELRTSHLTSVFLCPLSRQLVLVLGDLHIPHRCSGLPAKFRKLLVPGKIQHILCTGNLCTKETYEYLRTLAGDVHIVRGDFDEGLNYPQQKIVTVGQFRIGLIHGHQVIPWGDLASLAILRRQLDVDILISGHTHQFEALEHEKKFYINPGSATGAYTALERNVTPSFVLMDIQSSTVVTYVYQLIGDDVKVERIEFKKFPNA
;
A
#
# COMPACT_ATOMS: atom_id res chain seq x y z
N MET A 1 -29.54 -20.88 73.55
CA MET A 1 -28.38 -20.43 72.79
C MET A 1 -28.63 -20.81 71.35
N PHE A 2 -29.20 -19.83 70.62
CA PHE A 2 -29.69 -20.01 69.25
C PHE A 2 -28.58 -19.55 68.28
N SER A 3 -28.06 -20.44 67.43
CA SER A 3 -27.21 -20.10 66.34
C SER A 3 -28.06 -19.98 65.08
N VAL A 4 -28.03 -18.80 64.46
CA VAL A 4 -28.75 -18.47 63.22
C VAL A 4 -27.79 -18.69 62.07
N ASP A 5 -28.14 -19.61 61.18
CA ASP A 5 -27.43 -19.95 59.97
C ASP A 5 -27.85 -19.00 58.86
N PHE A 6 -26.91 -18.14 58.39
CA PHE A 6 -27.13 -17.26 57.25
C PHE A 6 -26.58 -17.92 55.98
N GLY A 7 -27.53 -18.56 55.22
CA GLY A 7 -27.22 -19.05 53.87
C GLY A 7 -26.98 -17.90 52.92
N TYR A 8 -25.75 -17.85 52.34
CA TYR A 8 -25.44 -17.00 51.19
C TYR A 8 -25.83 -17.72 49.90
N PRO A 9 -26.54 -17.06 48.96
CA PRO A 9 -26.79 -17.65 47.67
C PRO A 9 -25.50 -17.60 46.81
N GLU A 10 -25.12 -18.75 46.25
CA GLU A 10 -24.06 -18.84 45.25
C GLU A 10 -24.37 -18.00 44.04
N LEU A 11 -23.56 -16.94 43.85
CA LEU A 11 -23.52 -16.16 42.61
C LEU A 11 -22.81 -17.01 41.53
N ARG A 12 -23.59 -17.56 40.62
CA ARG A 12 -23.08 -18.11 39.37
C ARG A 12 -22.33 -17.00 38.62
N THR A 13 -21.03 -17.09 38.61
CA THR A 13 -20.20 -16.28 37.70
C THR A 13 -20.41 -16.74 36.27
N SER A 14 -21.33 -16.08 35.56
CA SER A 14 -21.37 -16.12 34.14
C SER A 14 -20.10 -15.46 33.61
N HIS A 15 -19.21 -16.23 32.99
CA HIS A 15 -18.09 -15.74 32.19
C HIS A 15 -18.64 -14.93 31.03
N LEU A 16 -18.83 -13.65 31.24
CA LEU A 16 -18.87 -12.66 30.14
C LEU A 16 -17.43 -12.56 29.62
N THR A 17 -17.14 -13.37 28.62
CA THR A 17 -15.98 -13.14 27.74
C THR A 17 -16.23 -11.78 27.07
N SER A 18 -15.71 -10.71 27.66
CA SER A 18 -15.63 -9.44 26.99
C SER A 18 -14.70 -9.65 25.80
N VAL A 19 -15.30 -9.83 24.64
CA VAL A 19 -14.60 -9.66 23.38
C VAL A 19 -14.15 -8.20 23.39
N PHE A 20 -12.89 -7.97 23.78
CA PHE A 20 -12.22 -6.71 23.50
C PHE A 20 -12.24 -6.53 21.97
N LEU A 21 -13.23 -5.84 21.47
CA LEU A 21 -13.14 -5.20 20.17
C LEU A 21 -11.97 -4.23 20.27
N CYS A 22 -10.79 -4.71 19.89
CA CYS A 22 -9.66 -3.84 19.60
C CYS A 22 -10.20 -2.72 18.69
N PRO A 23 -10.08 -1.44 19.06
CA PRO A 23 -10.51 -0.38 18.19
C PRO A 23 -9.84 -0.62 16.85
N LEU A 24 -10.65 -0.72 15.77
CA LEU A 24 -10.22 -0.97 14.41
C LEU A 24 -9.08 0.00 14.09
N SER A 25 -7.85 -0.48 14.23
CA SER A 25 -6.68 0.38 14.11
C SER A 25 -6.57 0.83 12.67
N ARG A 26 -6.72 2.13 12.48
CA ARG A 26 -6.43 2.82 11.24
C ARG A 26 -4.99 2.51 10.83
N GLN A 27 -4.79 2.00 9.62
CA GLN A 27 -3.46 1.69 9.10
C GLN A 27 -3.18 2.53 7.86
N LEU A 28 -2.13 3.33 7.96
CA LEU A 28 -1.70 4.20 6.87
C LEU A 28 -0.57 3.54 6.10
N VAL A 29 -0.81 3.31 4.80
CA VAL A 29 0.07 2.61 3.88
C VAL A 29 0.51 3.57 2.78
N LEU A 30 1.81 3.80 2.67
CA LEU A 30 2.40 4.54 1.55
C LEU A 30 2.67 3.58 0.39
N VAL A 31 2.20 3.92 -0.78
CA VAL A 31 2.46 3.19 -2.03
C VAL A 31 3.23 4.10 -2.99
N LEU A 32 4.39 3.67 -3.41
CA LEU A 32 5.24 4.41 -4.35
C LEU A 32 6.13 3.44 -5.13
N GLY A 33 6.78 3.95 -6.17
CA GLY A 33 7.75 3.18 -6.95
C GLY A 33 8.35 3.99 -8.08
N ASP A 34 9.08 3.32 -8.95
CA ASP A 34 9.67 3.88 -10.16
C ASP A 34 10.46 5.17 -9.88
N LEU A 35 11.30 5.11 -8.81
CA LEU A 35 12.06 6.26 -8.35
C LEU A 35 13.25 6.56 -9.27
N HIS A 36 13.93 5.53 -9.77
CA HIS A 36 15.09 5.64 -10.66
C HIS A 36 16.17 6.63 -10.17
N ILE A 37 16.41 6.64 -8.86
CA ILE A 37 17.44 7.49 -8.26
C ILE A 37 18.76 6.68 -8.20
N PRO A 38 19.88 7.22 -8.67
CA PRO A 38 20.09 8.57 -9.24
C PRO A 38 19.96 8.62 -10.78
N HIS A 39 19.64 7.52 -11.45
CA HIS A 39 19.84 7.35 -12.89
C HIS A 39 18.98 8.28 -13.77
N ARG A 40 17.71 8.51 -13.40
CA ARG A 40 16.80 9.37 -14.15
C ARG A 40 16.39 10.62 -13.38
N CYS A 41 16.46 10.57 -12.05
CA CYS A 41 16.12 11.68 -11.17
C CYS A 41 17.10 11.76 -10.02
N SER A 42 17.38 12.97 -9.53
CA SER A 42 18.29 13.20 -8.41
C SER A 42 17.68 12.91 -7.04
N GLY A 43 16.36 12.78 -6.96
CA GLY A 43 15.63 12.52 -5.71
C GLY A 43 14.15 12.82 -5.82
N LEU A 44 13.42 12.56 -4.74
CA LEU A 44 12.00 12.91 -4.62
C LEU A 44 11.80 14.43 -4.69
N PRO A 45 10.72 14.92 -5.31
CA PRO A 45 10.36 16.32 -5.29
C PRO A 45 10.33 16.90 -3.87
N ALA A 46 10.83 18.12 -3.69
CA ALA A 46 10.93 18.76 -2.37
C ALA A 46 9.57 18.86 -1.65
N LYS A 47 8.48 19.07 -2.40
CA LYS A 47 7.12 19.11 -1.87
C LYS A 47 6.68 17.74 -1.35
N PHE A 48 7.02 16.65 -2.04
CA PHE A 48 6.72 15.29 -1.57
C PHE A 48 7.51 14.95 -0.30
N ARG A 49 8.80 15.29 -0.25
CA ARG A 49 9.61 15.06 0.96
C ARG A 49 9.05 15.76 2.20
N LYS A 50 8.44 16.93 2.04
CA LYS A 50 7.76 17.64 3.14
C LYS A 50 6.48 16.97 3.64
N LEU A 51 5.80 16.22 2.77
CA LEU A 51 4.58 15.48 3.11
C LEU A 51 4.87 14.11 3.76
N LEU A 52 5.98 13.49 3.36
CA LEU A 52 6.38 12.18 3.87
C LEU A 52 7.10 12.32 5.21
N VAL A 53 6.32 12.42 6.28
CA VAL A 53 6.82 12.63 7.66
C VAL A 53 6.98 11.29 8.36
N PRO A 54 8.15 11.00 8.97
CA PRO A 54 8.36 9.80 9.78
C PRO A 54 7.33 9.64 10.92
N GLY A 55 7.04 8.38 11.28
CA GLY A 55 6.20 8.04 12.43
C GLY A 55 4.69 8.08 12.20
N LYS A 56 4.21 8.49 11.02
CA LYS A 56 2.79 8.48 10.66
C LYS A 56 2.39 7.28 9.82
N ILE A 57 3.31 6.78 9.01
CA ILE A 57 3.11 5.68 8.06
C ILE A 57 3.50 4.37 8.75
N GLN A 58 2.62 3.39 8.72
CA GLN A 58 2.89 2.06 9.28
C GLN A 58 3.59 1.16 8.27
N HIS A 59 3.12 1.15 7.02
CA HIS A 59 3.62 0.28 5.97
C HIS A 59 4.01 1.07 4.73
N ILE A 60 5.07 0.63 4.07
CA ILE A 60 5.46 1.11 2.73
C ILE A 60 5.40 -0.07 1.77
N LEU A 61 4.66 0.07 0.68
CA LEU A 61 4.60 -0.86 -0.43
C LEU A 61 5.25 -0.22 -1.66
N CYS A 62 6.41 -0.72 -2.04
CA CYS A 62 7.18 -0.16 -3.15
C CYS A 62 7.18 -1.09 -4.35
N THR A 63 6.75 -0.59 -5.50
CA THR A 63 6.69 -1.35 -6.76
C THR A 63 8.06 -1.61 -7.39
N GLY A 64 9.15 -1.12 -6.80
CA GLY A 64 10.51 -1.34 -7.29
C GLY A 64 11.12 -0.14 -8.03
N ASN A 65 12.20 -0.41 -8.74
CA ASN A 65 13.04 0.59 -9.40
C ASN A 65 13.53 1.69 -8.44
N LEU A 66 14.01 1.23 -7.26
CA LEU A 66 14.74 2.09 -6.31
C LEU A 66 16.14 2.41 -6.83
N CYS A 67 16.76 1.43 -7.49
CA CYS A 67 18.09 1.42 -8.09
C CYS A 67 19.25 1.47 -7.09
N THR A 68 19.08 1.95 -5.86
CA THR A 68 20.17 2.04 -4.87
C THR A 68 19.73 1.66 -3.46
N LYS A 69 20.72 1.26 -2.65
CA LYS A 69 20.52 0.93 -1.24
C LYS A 69 20.20 2.18 -0.41
N GLU A 70 20.75 3.32 -0.77
CA GLU A 70 20.50 4.60 -0.09
C GLU A 70 19.04 4.99 -0.18
N THR A 71 18.39 4.75 -1.33
CA THR A 71 16.95 4.99 -1.50
C THR A 71 16.14 4.05 -0.60
N TYR A 72 16.54 2.79 -0.45
CA TYR A 72 15.92 1.87 0.49
C TYR A 72 16.04 2.36 1.95
N GLU A 73 17.27 2.76 2.36
CA GLU A 73 17.48 3.26 3.71
C GLU A 73 16.65 4.52 3.99
N TYR A 74 16.48 5.40 3.01
CA TYR A 74 15.58 6.54 3.13
C TYR A 74 14.13 6.09 3.41
N LEU A 75 13.59 5.11 2.67
CA LEU A 75 12.24 4.60 2.93
C LEU A 75 12.12 4.03 4.35
N ARG A 76 13.14 3.37 4.85
CA ARG A 76 13.18 2.85 6.22
C ARG A 76 13.15 3.93 7.29
N THR A 77 13.56 5.15 6.98
CA THR A 77 13.39 6.27 7.92
C THR A 77 11.94 6.72 8.05
N LEU A 78 11.10 6.46 7.04
CA LEU A 78 9.69 6.88 7.01
C LEU A 78 8.77 5.89 7.74
N ALA A 79 9.04 4.57 7.60
CA ALA A 79 8.25 3.52 8.26
C ALA A 79 9.13 2.32 8.60
N GLY A 80 8.76 1.62 9.68
CA GLY A 80 9.47 0.42 10.12
C GLY A 80 9.21 -0.81 9.25
N ASP A 81 8.05 -0.89 8.62
CA ASP A 81 7.63 -2.02 7.79
C ASP A 81 7.63 -1.62 6.30
N VAL A 82 8.67 -2.06 5.58
CA VAL A 82 8.91 -1.71 4.17
C VAL A 82 8.92 -2.98 3.33
N HIS A 83 8.01 -3.04 2.37
CA HIS A 83 7.88 -4.13 1.40
C HIS A 83 8.23 -3.62 0.01
N ILE A 84 9.18 -4.28 -0.64
CA ILE A 84 9.66 -3.91 -1.97
C ILE A 84 9.61 -5.15 -2.85
N VAL A 85 9.25 -4.96 -4.12
CA VAL A 85 9.42 -5.95 -5.17
C VAL A 85 10.46 -5.47 -6.18
N ARG A 86 11.06 -6.42 -6.91
CA ARG A 86 12.12 -6.15 -7.86
C ARG A 86 11.59 -5.50 -9.11
N GLY A 87 12.08 -4.31 -9.41
CA GLY A 87 11.94 -3.68 -10.72
C GLY A 87 13.00 -4.17 -11.71
N ASP A 88 12.83 -3.81 -12.97
CA ASP A 88 13.76 -4.17 -14.07
C ASP A 88 15.11 -3.43 -13.98
N PHE A 89 15.18 -2.33 -13.21
CA PHE A 89 16.40 -1.56 -12.96
C PHE A 89 16.99 -1.77 -11.55
N ASP A 90 16.48 -2.71 -10.75
CA ASP A 90 17.02 -3.03 -9.42
C ASP A 90 18.10 -4.12 -9.51
N GLU A 91 19.15 -3.86 -10.30
CA GLU A 91 20.27 -4.78 -10.43
C GLU A 91 21.06 -4.89 -9.13
N GLY A 92 21.45 -6.13 -8.78
CA GLY A 92 22.24 -6.38 -7.57
C GLY A 92 21.48 -6.29 -6.25
N LEU A 93 20.20 -5.93 -6.27
CA LEU A 93 19.32 -5.88 -5.10
C LEU A 93 18.44 -7.15 -5.05
N ASN A 94 18.51 -7.87 -3.95
CA ASN A 94 17.82 -9.16 -3.80
C ASN A 94 16.37 -8.97 -3.33
N TYR A 95 15.53 -8.33 -4.17
CA TYR A 95 14.10 -8.19 -3.92
C TYR A 95 13.30 -9.30 -4.61
N PRO A 96 12.17 -9.75 -4.03
CA PRO A 96 11.28 -10.73 -4.66
C PRO A 96 10.59 -10.14 -5.88
N GLN A 97 10.24 -10.98 -6.86
CA GLN A 97 9.51 -10.56 -8.08
C GLN A 97 8.08 -10.12 -7.77
N GLN A 98 7.48 -10.72 -6.75
CA GLN A 98 6.13 -10.42 -6.28
C GLN A 98 6.03 -10.66 -4.77
N LYS A 99 5.13 -9.98 -4.11
CA LYS A 99 4.89 -10.15 -2.68
C LYS A 99 3.41 -10.01 -2.35
N ILE A 100 2.93 -10.78 -1.39
CA ILE A 100 1.60 -10.61 -0.81
C ILE A 100 1.78 -10.10 0.60
N VAL A 101 1.10 -9.01 0.92
CA VAL A 101 1.10 -8.38 2.24
C VAL A 101 -0.33 -8.29 2.75
N THR A 102 -0.54 -8.66 4.00
CA THR A 102 -1.86 -8.51 4.63
C THR A 102 -1.85 -7.28 5.51
N VAL A 103 -2.75 -6.34 5.24
CA VAL A 103 -2.94 -5.13 6.03
C VAL A 103 -4.41 -5.05 6.45
N GLY A 104 -4.68 -5.14 7.74
CA GLY A 104 -6.05 -5.28 8.24
C GLY A 104 -6.74 -6.50 7.65
N GLN A 105 -7.87 -6.30 6.98
CA GLN A 105 -8.62 -7.36 6.31
C GLN A 105 -8.28 -7.55 4.83
N PHE A 106 -7.34 -6.77 4.29
CA PHE A 106 -7.00 -6.79 2.88
C PHE A 106 -5.75 -7.62 2.62
N ARG A 107 -5.85 -8.51 1.65
CA ARG A 107 -4.71 -9.16 1.01
C ARG A 107 -4.29 -8.30 -0.17
N ILE A 108 -3.07 -7.79 -0.14
CA ILE A 108 -2.53 -6.86 -1.13
C ILE A 108 -1.40 -7.56 -1.88
N GLY A 109 -1.58 -7.72 -3.19
CA GLY A 109 -0.53 -8.19 -4.09
C GLY A 109 0.32 -7.02 -4.56
N LEU A 110 1.63 -7.19 -4.54
CA LEU A 110 2.60 -6.20 -4.98
C LEU A 110 3.50 -6.82 -6.07
N ILE A 111 3.57 -6.16 -7.21
CA ILE A 111 4.44 -6.50 -8.34
C ILE A 111 5.04 -5.22 -8.92
N HIS A 112 6.14 -5.36 -9.68
CA HIS A 112 6.61 -4.21 -10.45
C HIS A 112 5.75 -3.95 -11.67
N GLY A 113 5.45 -4.95 -12.47
CA GLY A 113 4.57 -4.84 -13.64
C GLY A 113 5.28 -5.06 -14.99
N HIS A 114 6.62 -4.98 -15.08
CA HIS A 114 7.36 -5.28 -16.31
C HIS A 114 7.16 -6.72 -16.81
N GLN A 115 6.79 -7.63 -15.91
CA GLN A 115 6.54 -9.05 -16.20
C GLN A 115 5.18 -9.28 -16.89
N VAL A 116 4.26 -8.32 -16.81
CA VAL A 116 2.89 -8.44 -17.35
C VAL A 116 2.80 -7.72 -18.68
N ILE A 117 2.59 -8.47 -19.76
CA ILE A 117 2.53 -7.93 -21.13
C ILE A 117 1.14 -8.20 -21.69
N PRO A 118 0.49 -7.18 -22.29
CA PRO A 118 0.93 -5.77 -22.43
C PRO A 118 1.03 -5.03 -21.09
N TRP A 119 1.94 -4.04 -21.00
CA TRP A 119 2.14 -3.28 -19.76
C TRP A 119 0.90 -2.46 -19.41
N GLY A 120 0.46 -2.59 -18.17
CA GLY A 120 -0.75 -1.90 -17.69
C GLY A 120 -2.08 -2.50 -18.19
N ASP A 121 -2.05 -3.60 -18.98
CA ASP A 121 -3.28 -4.22 -19.45
C ASP A 121 -4.10 -4.82 -18.31
N LEU A 122 -5.32 -4.30 -18.13
CA LEU A 122 -6.20 -4.67 -17.04
C LEU A 122 -6.59 -6.16 -17.08
N ALA A 123 -6.80 -6.74 -18.25
CA ALA A 123 -7.17 -8.15 -18.37
C ALA A 123 -6.03 -9.06 -17.89
N SER A 124 -4.80 -8.76 -18.27
CA SER A 124 -3.59 -9.47 -17.84
C SER A 124 -3.35 -9.30 -16.33
N LEU A 125 -3.51 -8.09 -15.80
CA LEU A 125 -3.44 -7.82 -14.36
C LEU A 125 -4.54 -8.56 -13.58
N ALA A 126 -5.76 -8.68 -14.14
CA ALA A 126 -6.85 -9.42 -13.51
C ALA A 126 -6.58 -10.92 -13.44
N ILE A 127 -5.91 -11.51 -14.43
CA ILE A 127 -5.46 -12.91 -14.39
C ILE A 127 -4.46 -13.08 -13.24
N LEU A 128 -3.45 -12.23 -13.15
CA LEU A 128 -2.46 -12.30 -12.09
C LEU A 128 -3.09 -12.07 -10.70
N ARG A 129 -3.99 -11.10 -10.55
CA ARG A 129 -4.72 -10.87 -9.30
C ARG A 129 -5.46 -12.13 -8.84
N ARG A 130 -6.13 -12.85 -9.77
CA ARG A 130 -6.81 -14.12 -9.45
C ARG A 130 -5.83 -15.21 -9.02
N GLN A 131 -4.68 -15.32 -9.68
CA GLN A 131 -3.63 -16.28 -9.30
C GLN A 131 -3.08 -16.01 -7.90
N LEU A 132 -2.88 -14.74 -7.53
CA LEU A 132 -2.40 -14.34 -6.21
C LEU A 132 -3.50 -14.37 -5.14
N ASP A 133 -4.75 -14.46 -5.54
CA ASP A 133 -5.94 -14.41 -4.67
C ASP A 133 -5.88 -13.20 -3.71
N VAL A 134 -5.78 -12.00 -4.26
CA VAL A 134 -5.68 -10.76 -3.51
C VAL A 134 -6.88 -9.84 -3.73
N ASP A 135 -7.14 -8.96 -2.76
CA ASP A 135 -8.22 -7.98 -2.82
C ASP A 135 -7.80 -6.72 -3.57
N ILE A 136 -6.52 -6.36 -3.41
CA ILE A 136 -5.91 -5.20 -4.05
C ILE A 136 -4.66 -5.68 -4.78
N LEU A 137 -4.49 -5.29 -6.04
CA LEU A 137 -3.26 -5.50 -6.80
C LEU A 137 -2.58 -4.16 -7.04
N ILE A 138 -1.33 -4.05 -6.60
CA ILE A 138 -0.48 -2.88 -6.82
C ILE A 138 0.58 -3.25 -7.85
N SER A 139 0.65 -2.46 -8.92
CA SER A 139 1.65 -2.60 -9.99
C SER A 139 2.26 -1.23 -10.33
N GLY A 140 3.41 -1.20 -10.97
CA GLY A 140 4.12 0.00 -11.43
C GLY A 140 4.51 -0.11 -12.90
N HIS A 141 5.75 0.27 -13.22
CA HIS A 141 6.43 0.17 -14.49
C HIS A 141 5.97 1.15 -15.59
N THR A 142 4.67 1.44 -15.70
CA THR A 142 4.17 2.38 -16.72
C THR A 142 4.45 3.85 -16.37
N HIS A 143 4.82 4.13 -15.12
CA HIS A 143 5.04 5.47 -14.54
C HIS A 143 3.80 6.37 -14.56
N GLN A 144 2.65 5.84 -14.91
CA GLN A 144 1.38 6.56 -14.94
C GLN A 144 0.52 6.14 -13.76
N PHE A 145 -0.01 7.13 -13.03
CA PHE A 145 -0.98 6.83 -11.98
C PHE A 145 -2.25 6.24 -12.57
N GLU A 146 -2.71 5.17 -11.98
CA GLU A 146 -4.00 4.56 -12.28
C GLU A 146 -4.60 3.93 -11.01
N ALA A 147 -5.90 4.13 -10.79
CA ALA A 147 -6.62 3.45 -9.73
C ALA A 147 -8.04 3.16 -10.20
N LEU A 148 -8.43 1.89 -10.20
CA LEU A 148 -9.74 1.47 -10.68
C LEU A 148 -10.24 0.23 -9.93
N GLU A 149 -11.56 0.10 -9.88
CA GLU A 149 -12.23 -1.11 -9.42
C GLU A 149 -12.63 -1.97 -10.63
N HIS A 150 -12.26 -3.24 -10.59
CA HIS A 150 -12.65 -4.23 -11.59
C HIS A 150 -12.94 -5.58 -10.92
N GLU A 151 -14.06 -6.24 -11.26
CA GLU A 151 -14.51 -7.50 -10.65
C GLU A 151 -14.58 -7.45 -9.11
N LYS A 152 -15.05 -6.33 -8.54
CA LYS A 152 -15.09 -6.10 -7.08
C LYS A 152 -13.72 -6.19 -6.39
N LYS A 153 -12.66 -5.93 -7.10
CA LYS A 153 -11.28 -5.87 -6.65
C LYS A 153 -10.65 -4.55 -7.08
N PHE A 154 -9.62 -4.13 -6.35
CA PHE A 154 -9.02 -2.82 -6.57
C PHE A 154 -7.62 -2.96 -7.17
N TYR A 155 -7.34 -2.15 -8.17
CA TYR A 155 -6.07 -2.09 -8.89
C TYR A 155 -5.48 -0.71 -8.74
N ILE A 156 -4.20 -0.63 -8.35
CA ILE A 156 -3.51 0.63 -8.14
C ILE A 156 -2.16 0.58 -8.83
N ASN A 157 -1.87 1.61 -9.61
CA ASN A 157 -0.53 1.95 -10.06
C ASN A 157 -0.18 3.31 -9.45
N PRO A 158 0.82 3.43 -8.58
CA PRO A 158 1.15 4.72 -7.94
C PRO A 158 1.79 5.72 -8.92
N GLY A 159 2.16 5.29 -10.12
CA GLY A 159 3.01 6.07 -11.02
C GLY A 159 4.45 6.13 -10.54
N SER A 160 5.21 7.10 -11.04
CA SER A 160 6.58 7.36 -10.60
C SER A 160 6.60 8.46 -9.53
N ALA A 161 7.18 8.15 -8.35
CA ALA A 161 7.23 9.14 -7.27
C ALA A 161 8.18 10.32 -7.55
N THR A 162 9.10 10.15 -8.48
CA THR A 162 10.05 11.19 -8.91
C THR A 162 9.64 11.87 -10.22
N GLY A 163 8.67 11.30 -10.96
CA GLY A 163 8.37 11.71 -12.32
C GLY A 163 9.42 11.23 -13.32
N ALA A 164 10.06 10.10 -13.04
CA ALA A 164 11.07 9.54 -13.94
C ALA A 164 10.45 9.23 -15.31
N TYR A 165 11.15 9.63 -16.38
CA TYR A 165 10.70 9.38 -17.75
C TYR A 165 10.72 7.89 -18.10
N THR A 166 9.89 7.50 -19.09
CA THR A 166 9.94 6.20 -19.74
C THR A 166 10.37 6.33 -21.19
N ALA A 167 10.55 5.19 -21.88
CA ALA A 167 10.81 5.22 -23.33
C ALA A 167 9.63 5.82 -24.14
N LEU A 168 8.41 5.74 -23.60
CA LEU A 168 7.18 6.17 -24.26
C LEU A 168 6.75 7.59 -23.85
N GLU A 169 7.09 8.02 -22.61
CA GLU A 169 6.63 9.29 -22.04
C GLU A 169 7.77 10.01 -21.35
N ARG A 170 8.06 11.24 -21.77
CA ARG A 170 9.12 12.08 -21.19
C ARG A 170 8.62 12.99 -20.06
N ASN A 171 7.35 13.40 -20.13
CA ASN A 171 6.76 14.35 -19.18
C ASN A 171 5.86 13.63 -18.18
N VAL A 172 6.46 12.76 -17.39
CA VAL A 172 5.76 11.99 -16.37
C VAL A 172 5.43 12.89 -15.17
N THR A 173 4.17 12.92 -14.77
CA THR A 173 3.72 13.62 -13.57
C THR A 173 4.17 12.84 -12.33
N PRO A 174 5.00 13.44 -11.43
CA PRO A 174 5.35 12.78 -10.18
C PRO A 174 4.11 12.45 -9.36
N SER A 175 4.02 11.22 -8.87
CA SER A 175 2.86 10.77 -8.08
C SER A 175 3.22 9.71 -7.05
N PHE A 176 2.47 9.69 -5.97
CA PHE A 176 2.45 8.60 -4.98
C PHE A 176 1.06 8.47 -4.38
N VAL A 177 0.82 7.36 -3.71
CA VAL A 177 -0.48 7.04 -3.14
C VAL A 177 -0.35 6.80 -1.64
N LEU A 178 -1.32 7.27 -0.88
CA LEU A 178 -1.46 7.00 0.54
C LEU A 178 -2.81 6.30 0.76
N MET A 179 -2.79 5.06 1.23
CA MET A 179 -4.00 4.31 1.57
C MET A 179 -4.26 4.37 3.07
N ASP A 180 -5.47 4.73 3.44
CA ASP A 180 -6.00 4.66 4.81
C ASP A 180 -6.93 3.45 4.90
N ILE A 181 -6.45 2.41 5.58
CA ILE A 181 -7.15 1.13 5.70
C ILE A 181 -7.87 1.09 7.05
N GLN A 182 -9.20 0.95 6.98
CA GLN A 182 -10.06 0.84 8.16
C GLN A 182 -11.10 -0.25 7.94
N SER A 183 -11.03 -1.33 8.71
CA SER A 183 -11.96 -2.46 8.57
C SER A 183 -11.99 -2.99 7.13
N SER A 184 -13.16 -2.96 6.48
CA SER A 184 -13.39 -3.41 5.10
C SER A 184 -13.31 -2.27 4.06
N THR A 185 -12.83 -1.07 4.46
CA THR A 185 -12.76 0.11 3.58
C THR A 185 -11.32 0.57 3.44
N VAL A 186 -10.94 0.91 2.22
CA VAL A 186 -9.68 1.59 1.88
C VAL A 186 -10.02 2.95 1.29
N VAL A 187 -9.53 4.01 1.92
CA VAL A 187 -9.55 5.36 1.34
C VAL A 187 -8.18 5.66 0.78
N THR A 188 -8.12 5.87 -0.52
CA THR A 188 -6.90 6.10 -1.27
C THR A 188 -6.78 7.58 -1.61
N TYR A 189 -5.70 8.20 -1.15
CA TYR A 189 -5.33 9.57 -1.48
C TYR A 189 -4.19 9.54 -2.48
N VAL A 190 -4.43 10.13 -3.63
CA VAL A 190 -3.46 10.22 -4.73
C VAL A 190 -2.84 11.60 -4.73
N TYR A 191 -1.55 11.66 -4.59
CA TYR A 191 -0.78 12.91 -4.61
C TYR A 191 -0.06 13.03 -5.94
N GLN A 192 -0.36 14.08 -6.70
CA GLN A 192 0.27 14.39 -7.98
C GLN A 192 0.89 15.79 -7.95
N LEU A 193 2.11 15.92 -8.43
CA LEU A 193 2.78 17.21 -8.57
C LEU A 193 2.55 17.75 -9.99
N ILE A 194 1.62 18.68 -10.12
CA ILE A 194 1.26 19.30 -11.41
C ILE A 194 1.78 20.74 -11.43
N GLY A 195 2.79 20.98 -12.26
CA GLY A 195 3.55 22.23 -12.19
C GLY A 195 4.20 22.37 -10.82
N ASP A 196 3.87 23.45 -10.11
CA ASP A 196 4.35 23.71 -8.76
C ASP A 196 3.37 23.32 -7.65
N ASP A 197 2.20 22.74 -7.97
CA ASP A 197 1.19 22.43 -6.98
C ASP A 197 0.99 20.94 -6.77
N VAL A 198 0.79 20.55 -5.51
CA VAL A 198 0.39 19.18 -5.18
C VAL A 198 -1.13 19.10 -5.19
N LYS A 199 -1.65 18.35 -6.16
CA LYS A 199 -3.07 17.99 -6.20
C LYS A 199 -3.30 16.68 -5.49
N VAL A 200 -4.43 16.58 -4.78
CA VAL A 200 -4.81 15.39 -4.03
C VAL A 200 -6.20 14.97 -4.47
N GLU A 201 -6.32 13.74 -4.92
CA GLU A 201 -7.60 13.10 -5.23
C GLU A 201 -7.91 12.03 -4.19
N ARG A 202 -9.22 11.79 -3.94
CA ARG A 202 -9.69 10.79 -3.00
C ARG A 202 -10.54 9.75 -3.72
N ILE A 203 -10.16 8.48 -3.56
CA ILE A 203 -10.88 7.33 -4.09
C ILE A 203 -11.21 6.40 -2.93
N GLU A 204 -12.40 5.80 -2.91
CA GLU A 204 -12.81 4.88 -1.85
C GLU A 204 -13.14 3.51 -2.45
N PHE A 205 -12.59 2.47 -1.84
CA PHE A 205 -12.89 1.08 -2.18
C PHE A 205 -13.39 0.32 -0.94
N LYS A 206 -14.45 -0.46 -1.10
CA LYS A 206 -14.99 -1.32 -0.05
C LYS A 206 -14.84 -2.78 -0.44
N LYS A 207 -14.28 -3.56 0.47
CA LYS A 207 -14.22 -5.01 0.30
C LYS A 207 -15.62 -5.60 0.45
N PHE A 208 -16.05 -6.30 -0.58
CA PHE A 208 -17.30 -7.05 -0.52
C PHE A 208 -17.09 -8.34 0.30
N PRO A 209 -18.04 -8.74 1.15
CA PRO A 209 -17.99 -10.06 1.77
C PRO A 209 -17.89 -11.12 0.67
N ASN A 210 -17.04 -12.11 0.88
CA ASN A 210 -17.03 -13.27 -0.01
C ASN A 210 -18.40 -13.97 0.14
N ALA A 211 -19.09 -14.16 -0.98
CA ALA A 211 -20.35 -14.87 -1.03
C ALA A 211 -20.13 -16.37 -0.79
#